data_9b86ff1307a20f9ad04c1e721ab192ba
#
_entry.id   9b86ff1307a20f9ad04c1e721ab192ba
#
_cell.length_a   1.000
_cell.length_b   1.000
_cell.length_c   1.000
_cell.angle_alpha   90.00
_cell.angle_beta   90.00
_cell.angle_gamma   90.00
#
_symmetry.space_group_name_H-M   'P 1'
#
loop_
_entity.id
_entity.type
_entity.pdbx_description
1 polymer ?
#
loop_
_entity_poly.entity_id
_entity_poly.type
_entity_poly.pdbx_seq_one_letter_code
_entity_poly.pdbx_strand_id
1 'polypeptide(L)'
;MSKLETLIDEEQQRSDAWKEQKTAERNELNALSDEAVTRTTTEPEAYLRYLDVQADNPAYSASNVLLAAAQRPDVTVFHSLEQWNKMGRSVKAQETGIKVRVSDPYMRDGRKYYGFKIDRAFDIS
;
A
#
# COMPACT_ATOMS: atom_id res chain seq x y z
N MET A 1 -7.11 -40.77 9.48
CA MET A 1 -6.63 -39.46 10.00
C MET A 1 -7.47 -39.07 11.19
N SER A 2 -6.86 -38.65 12.29
CA SER A 2 -7.57 -38.19 13.46
C SER A 2 -8.22 -36.79 13.18
N LYS A 3 -9.23 -36.47 13.96
CA LYS A 3 -9.90 -35.16 13.88
C LYS A 3 -8.92 -34.02 14.14
N LEU A 4 -7.96 -34.23 15.06
CA LEU A 4 -6.92 -33.25 15.39
C LEU A 4 -5.97 -33.04 14.20
N GLU A 5 -5.54 -34.08 13.53
CA GLU A 5 -4.68 -34.02 12.35
C GLU A 5 -5.38 -33.26 11.21
N THR A 6 -6.68 -33.51 11.01
CA THR A 6 -7.47 -32.79 10.00
C THR A 6 -7.55 -31.28 10.30
N LEU A 7 -7.74 -30.92 11.58
CA LEU A 7 -7.78 -29.50 12.00
C LEU A 7 -6.43 -28.81 11.80
N ILE A 8 -5.33 -29.49 12.10
CA ILE A 8 -3.97 -28.96 11.90
C ILE A 8 -3.70 -28.74 10.41
N ASP A 9 -4.10 -29.70 9.55
CA ASP A 9 -3.97 -29.55 8.10
C ASP A 9 -4.77 -28.38 7.55
N GLU A 10 -6.01 -28.21 7.97
CA GLU A 10 -6.87 -27.09 7.56
C GLU A 10 -6.28 -25.75 7.98
N GLU A 11 -5.74 -25.66 9.18
CA GLU A 11 -5.09 -24.45 9.68
C GLU A 11 -3.82 -24.13 8.88
N GLN A 12 -3.03 -25.16 8.56
CA GLN A 12 -1.83 -24.99 7.75
C GLN A 12 -2.16 -24.52 6.33
N GLN A 13 -3.19 -25.08 5.72
CA GLN A 13 -3.65 -24.66 4.39
C GLN A 13 -4.12 -23.22 4.38
N ARG A 14 -4.84 -22.76 5.40
CA ARG A 14 -5.26 -21.36 5.53
C ARG A 14 -4.08 -20.43 5.70
N SER A 15 -3.08 -20.81 6.49
CA SER A 15 -1.85 -20.04 6.69
C SER A 15 -1.07 -19.90 5.38
N ASP A 16 -0.94 -20.98 4.62
CA ASP A 16 -0.24 -20.98 3.32
C ASP A 16 -0.97 -20.11 2.29
N ALA A 17 -2.30 -20.22 2.23
CA ALA A 17 -3.12 -19.39 1.34
C ALA A 17 -3.00 -17.91 1.67
N TRP A 18 -2.97 -17.54 2.95
CA TRP A 18 -2.77 -16.17 3.40
C TRP A 18 -1.39 -15.63 2.99
N LYS A 19 -0.33 -16.44 3.14
CA LYS A 19 1.03 -16.06 2.73
C LYS A 19 1.12 -15.86 1.22
N GLU A 20 0.51 -16.74 0.44
CA GLU A 20 0.46 -16.62 -1.02
C GLU A 20 -0.27 -15.35 -1.45
N GLN A 21 -1.40 -15.04 -0.82
CA GLN A 21 -2.17 -13.84 -1.09
C GLN A 21 -1.36 -12.57 -0.78
N LYS A 22 -0.65 -12.55 0.35
CA LYS A 22 0.20 -11.41 0.73
C LYS A 22 1.37 -11.24 -0.23
N THR A 23 1.97 -12.33 -0.66
CA THR A 23 3.06 -12.31 -1.65
C THR A 23 2.58 -11.79 -2.99
N ALA A 24 1.41 -12.27 -3.46
CA ALA A 24 0.79 -11.82 -4.70
C ALA A 24 0.47 -10.32 -4.66
N GLU A 25 -0.11 -9.84 -3.56
CA GLU A 25 -0.42 -8.42 -3.38
C GLU A 25 0.84 -7.56 -3.41
N ARG A 26 1.90 -8.00 -2.75
CA ARG A 26 3.20 -7.31 -2.75
C ARG A 26 3.81 -7.26 -4.15
N ASN A 27 3.76 -8.38 -4.88
CA ASN A 27 4.28 -8.47 -6.24
C ASN A 27 3.51 -7.57 -7.21
N GLU A 28 2.19 -7.51 -7.09
CA GLU A 28 1.36 -6.61 -7.88
C GLU A 28 1.70 -5.15 -7.62
N LEU A 29 1.89 -4.79 -6.37
CA LEU A 29 2.25 -3.43 -5.98
C LEU A 29 3.65 -3.05 -6.49
N ASN A 30 4.61 -3.97 -6.42
CA ASN A 30 5.95 -3.77 -6.96
C ASN A 30 5.93 -3.57 -8.48
N ALA A 31 5.16 -4.38 -9.21
CA ALA A 31 5.01 -4.24 -10.65
C ALA A 31 4.39 -2.88 -11.03
N LEU A 32 3.37 -2.47 -10.29
CA LEU A 32 2.71 -1.18 -10.48
C LEU A 32 3.67 -0.01 -10.22
N SER A 33 4.50 -0.12 -9.17
CA SER A 33 5.53 0.87 -8.83
C SER A 33 6.56 1.00 -9.94
N ASP A 34 7.06 -0.12 -10.46
CA ASP A 34 8.06 -0.15 -11.53
C ASP A 34 7.50 0.48 -12.81
N GLU A 35 6.27 0.17 -13.17
CA GLU A 35 5.58 0.76 -14.31
C GLU A 35 5.42 2.27 -14.14
N ALA A 36 5.00 2.71 -12.96
CA ALA A 36 4.82 4.13 -12.65
C ALA A 36 6.14 4.90 -12.73
N VAL A 37 7.24 4.34 -12.24
CA VAL A 37 8.57 4.95 -12.34
C VAL A 37 8.98 5.07 -13.81
N THR A 38 8.81 4.03 -14.59
CA THR A 38 9.14 4.03 -16.02
C THR A 38 8.34 5.10 -16.76
N ARG A 39 7.04 5.17 -16.54
CA ARG A 39 6.17 6.17 -17.17
C ARG A 39 6.57 7.59 -16.80
N THR A 40 6.82 7.82 -15.52
CA THR A 40 7.19 9.15 -14.99
C THR A 40 8.53 9.63 -15.52
N THR A 41 9.47 8.72 -15.75
CA THR A 41 10.81 9.06 -16.28
C THR A 41 10.85 9.17 -17.80
N THR A 42 9.84 8.69 -18.52
CA THR A 42 9.82 8.67 -19.99
C THR A 42 8.75 9.59 -20.61
N GLU A 43 7.67 9.89 -19.88
CA GLU A 43 6.56 10.70 -20.37
C GLU A 43 6.49 12.05 -19.62
N PRO A 44 6.70 13.19 -20.31
CA PRO A 44 6.70 14.51 -19.65
C PRO A 44 5.40 14.82 -18.91
N GLU A 45 4.26 14.46 -19.47
CA GLU A 45 2.95 14.70 -18.82
C GLU A 45 2.81 13.93 -17.52
N ALA A 46 3.29 12.69 -17.48
CA ALA A 46 3.28 11.87 -16.28
C ALA A 46 4.18 12.46 -15.20
N TYR A 47 5.34 12.98 -15.59
CA TYR A 47 6.25 13.66 -14.67
C TYR A 47 5.62 14.92 -14.07
N LEU A 48 4.98 15.74 -14.88
CA LEU A 48 4.29 16.95 -14.41
C LEU A 48 3.15 16.60 -13.47
N ARG A 49 2.38 15.58 -13.80
CA ARG A 49 1.31 15.09 -12.93
C ARG A 49 1.85 14.61 -11.58
N TYR A 50 2.96 13.88 -11.59
CA TYR A 50 3.64 13.47 -10.36
C TYR A 50 4.01 14.67 -9.50
N LEU A 51 4.60 15.71 -10.09
CA LEU A 51 5.00 16.91 -9.35
C LEU A 51 3.81 17.60 -8.69
N ASP A 52 2.68 17.68 -9.36
CA ASP A 52 1.47 18.28 -8.81
C ASP A 52 0.96 17.48 -7.60
N VAL A 53 0.88 16.17 -7.71
CA VAL A 53 0.42 15.31 -6.62
C VAL A 53 1.40 15.34 -5.45
N GLN A 54 2.70 15.32 -5.73
CA GLN A 54 3.73 15.40 -4.68
C GLN A 54 3.66 16.73 -3.93
N ALA A 55 3.42 17.84 -4.62
CA ALA A 55 3.29 19.16 -4.00
C ALA A 55 2.11 19.20 -3.01
N ASP A 56 1.01 18.52 -3.34
CA ASP A 56 -0.18 18.44 -2.49
C ASP A 56 -0.03 17.43 -1.34
N ASN A 57 0.97 16.53 -1.42
CA ASN A 57 1.19 15.47 -0.43
C ASN A 57 2.67 15.42 0.00
N PRO A 58 3.20 16.50 0.59
CA PRO A 58 4.65 16.57 0.88
C PRO A 58 5.13 15.61 1.96
N ALA A 59 4.23 15.07 2.78
CA ALA A 59 4.59 14.12 3.83
C ALA A 59 4.79 12.69 3.30
N TYR A 60 4.33 12.41 2.08
CA TYR A 60 4.47 11.08 1.47
C TYR A 60 5.74 11.00 0.62
N SER A 61 6.35 9.81 0.59
CA SER A 61 7.50 9.55 -0.26
C SER A 61 7.13 9.60 -1.74
N ALA A 62 8.11 9.85 -2.60
CA ALA A 62 7.92 9.81 -4.05
C ALA A 62 7.33 8.47 -4.50
N SER A 63 7.81 7.36 -3.93
CA SER A 63 7.30 6.02 -4.24
C SER A 63 5.81 5.90 -3.95
N ASN A 64 5.33 6.38 -2.80
CA ASN A 64 3.92 6.32 -2.45
C ASN A 64 3.06 7.25 -3.30
N VAL A 65 3.57 8.42 -3.64
CA VAL A 65 2.87 9.34 -4.55
C VAL A 65 2.69 8.72 -5.94
N LEU A 66 3.73 8.06 -6.45
CA LEU A 66 3.66 7.36 -7.73
C LEU A 66 2.65 6.20 -7.70
N LEU A 67 2.64 5.43 -6.61
CA LEU A 67 1.67 4.36 -6.40
C LEU A 67 0.24 4.90 -6.35
N ALA A 68 0.03 6.00 -5.63
CA ALA A 68 -1.29 6.62 -5.52
C ALA A 68 -1.80 7.10 -6.88
N ALA A 69 -0.98 7.80 -7.64
CA ALA A 69 -1.34 8.30 -8.96
C ALA A 69 -1.61 7.17 -9.97
N ALA A 70 -0.87 6.05 -9.86
CA ALA A 70 -1.08 4.88 -10.72
C ALA A 70 -2.39 4.16 -10.43
N GLN A 71 -2.79 4.06 -9.15
CA GLN A 71 -4.03 3.42 -8.74
C GLN A 71 -5.26 4.32 -8.92
N ARG A 72 -5.07 5.61 -8.76
CA ARG A 72 -6.14 6.61 -8.88
C ARG A 72 -5.62 7.82 -9.64
N PRO A 73 -5.80 7.85 -10.99
CA PRO A 73 -5.25 8.93 -11.81
C PRO A 73 -5.73 10.34 -11.47
N ASP A 74 -6.90 10.45 -10.82
CA ASP A 74 -7.47 11.71 -10.37
C ASP A 74 -7.17 12.04 -8.91
N VAL A 75 -6.23 11.33 -8.28
CA VAL A 75 -5.88 11.54 -6.88
C VAL A 75 -5.42 12.98 -6.62
N THR A 76 -5.84 13.52 -5.50
CA THR A 76 -5.45 14.86 -5.04
C THR A 76 -4.73 14.78 -3.71
N VAL A 77 -5.39 15.05 -2.60
CA VAL A 77 -4.81 14.90 -1.25
C VAL A 77 -5.28 13.58 -0.66
N PHE A 78 -4.36 12.76 -0.21
CA PHE A 78 -4.68 11.47 0.40
C PHE A 78 -3.98 11.31 1.74
N HIS A 79 -4.66 10.64 2.67
CA HIS A 79 -4.16 10.33 4.00
C HIS A 79 -4.70 8.98 4.45
N SER A 80 -4.05 8.38 5.46
CA SER A 80 -4.58 7.19 6.13
C SER A 80 -5.90 7.50 6.82
N LEU A 81 -6.67 6.46 7.13
CA LEU A 81 -7.91 6.59 7.90
C LEU A 81 -7.65 7.30 9.24
N GLU A 82 -6.59 6.93 9.93
CA GLU A 82 -6.20 7.53 11.20
C GLU A 82 -5.93 9.03 11.05
N GLN A 83 -5.20 9.44 10.02
CA GLN A 83 -4.90 10.84 9.77
C GLN A 83 -6.15 11.65 9.44
N TRP A 84 -7.05 11.12 8.60
CA TRP A 84 -8.33 11.77 8.32
C TRP A 84 -9.17 11.97 9.59
N ASN A 85 -9.22 10.96 10.46
CA ASN A 85 -9.94 11.04 11.71
C ASN A 85 -9.36 12.12 12.65
N LYS A 86 -8.03 12.24 12.70
CA LYS A 86 -7.35 13.31 13.45
C LYS A 86 -7.67 14.69 12.92
N MET A 87 -7.95 14.82 11.64
CA MET A 87 -8.33 16.08 10.98
C MET A 87 -9.82 16.37 11.08
N GLY A 88 -10.58 15.54 11.81
CA GLY A 88 -12.03 15.69 11.98
C GLY A 88 -12.86 15.20 10.80
N ARG A 89 -12.28 14.38 9.92
CA ARG A 89 -12.97 13.82 8.75
C ARG A 89 -13.15 12.32 8.88
N SER A 90 -14.25 11.82 8.36
CA SER A 90 -14.56 10.39 8.32
C SER A 90 -14.50 9.88 6.90
N VAL A 91 -13.94 8.67 6.72
CA VAL A 91 -13.94 7.99 5.42
C VAL A 91 -15.27 7.27 5.25
N LYS A 92 -15.87 7.37 4.06
CA LYS A 92 -17.11 6.67 3.74
C LYS A 92 -16.90 5.16 3.79
N ALA A 93 -17.90 4.42 4.29
CA ALA A 93 -17.79 2.99 4.56
C ALA A 93 -17.44 2.12 3.33
N GLN A 94 -17.77 2.57 2.14
CA GLN A 94 -17.53 1.84 0.88
C GLN A 94 -16.41 2.43 0.03
N GLU A 95 -15.62 3.33 0.59
CA GLU A 95 -14.51 3.95 -0.13
C GLU A 95 -13.39 2.95 -0.36
N THR A 96 -12.90 2.87 -1.61
CA THR A 96 -11.78 2.01 -1.96
C THR A 96 -10.46 2.69 -1.59
N GLY A 97 -9.65 2.02 -0.79
CA GLY A 97 -8.35 2.54 -0.37
C GLY A 97 -7.29 2.45 -1.47
N ILE A 98 -6.37 3.40 -1.43
CA ILE A 98 -5.15 3.41 -2.24
C ILE A 98 -4.09 2.65 -1.47
N LYS A 99 -3.44 1.67 -2.09
CA LYS A 99 -2.38 0.89 -1.46
C LYS A 99 -1.08 1.69 -1.44
N VAL A 100 -0.51 1.86 -0.26
CA VAL A 100 0.78 2.54 -0.05
C VAL A 100 1.68 1.66 0.80
N ARG A 101 2.99 1.93 0.75
CA ARG A 101 3.97 1.24 1.58
C ARG A 101 4.28 2.09 2.81
N VAL A 102 4.14 1.49 3.99
CA VAL A 102 4.50 2.15 5.24
C VAL A 102 5.59 1.38 5.95
N SER A 103 6.41 2.08 6.73
CA SER A 103 7.49 1.46 7.50
C SER A 103 6.90 0.50 8.54
N ASP A 104 7.47 -0.69 8.63
CA ASP A 104 7.07 -1.73 9.58
C ASP A 104 8.33 -2.36 10.17
N PRO A 105 9.03 -1.66 11.09
CA PRO A 105 10.25 -2.19 11.68
C PRO A 105 9.95 -3.40 12.56
N TYR A 106 10.85 -4.36 12.55
CA TYR A 106 10.73 -5.58 13.34
C TYR A 106 12.03 -5.95 14.00
N MET A 107 11.95 -6.73 15.09
CA MET A 107 13.10 -7.25 15.81
C MET A 107 13.28 -8.73 15.47
N ARG A 108 14.52 -9.11 15.18
CA ARG A 108 14.92 -10.49 14.95
C ARG A 108 16.31 -10.73 15.52
N ASP A 109 16.44 -11.73 16.38
CA ASP A 109 17.71 -12.08 17.03
C ASP A 109 18.37 -10.90 17.73
N GLY A 110 17.59 -10.05 18.39
CA GLY A 110 18.06 -8.86 19.11
C GLY A 110 18.46 -7.69 18.21
N ARG A 111 18.31 -7.81 16.90
CA ARG A 111 18.61 -6.73 15.93
C ARG A 111 17.33 -6.12 15.37
N LYS A 112 17.37 -4.80 15.14
CA LYS A 112 16.26 -4.08 14.50
C LYS A 112 16.46 -4.10 13.00
N TYR A 113 15.43 -4.57 12.30
CA TYR A 113 15.37 -4.56 10.84
C TYR A 113 14.26 -3.61 10.39
N TYR A 114 14.45 -3.01 9.22
CA TYR A 114 13.48 -2.10 8.62
C TYR A 114 12.77 -2.82 7.48
N GLY A 115 11.47 -3.03 7.66
CA GLY A 115 10.61 -3.60 6.64
C GLY A 115 9.50 -2.65 6.27
N PHE A 116 8.68 -3.06 5.30
CA PHE A 116 7.52 -2.30 4.85
C PHE A 116 6.30 -3.22 4.83
N LYS A 117 5.16 -2.64 5.13
CA LYS A 117 3.86 -3.30 4.96
C LYS A 117 3.00 -2.45 4.04
N ILE A 118 1.98 -3.08 3.46
CA ILE A 118 0.99 -2.39 2.64
C ILE A 118 -0.10 -1.86 3.56
N ASP A 119 -0.37 -0.57 3.47
CA ASP A 119 -1.46 0.08 4.16
C ASP A 119 -2.36 0.77 3.14
N ARG A 120 -3.46 1.35 3.59
CA ARG A 120 -4.40 2.03 2.71
C ARG A 120 -4.51 3.50 3.08
N ALA A 121 -4.50 4.33 2.04
CA ALA A 121 -4.79 5.75 2.14
C ALA A 121 -6.07 6.06 1.38
N PHE A 122 -6.70 7.20 1.66
CA PHE A 122 -7.97 7.59 1.07
C PHE A 122 -7.88 9.02 0.57
N ASP A 123 -8.40 9.26 -0.63
CA ASP A 123 -8.42 10.59 -1.21
C ASP A 123 -9.53 11.45 -0.56
N ILE A 124 -9.36 12.77 -0.61
CA ILE A 124 -10.30 13.73 -0.01
C ILE A 124 -11.67 13.73 -0.70
N SER A 125 -11.73 13.33 -1.94
CA SER A 125 -12.96 13.37 -2.75
C SER A 125 -14.05 12.38 -2.30
#